data_fdd9311cb28cf3fabe9de61f26e830a9
#
_entry.id   fdd9311cb28cf3fabe9de61f26e830a9
#
_cell.length_a   1.000
_cell.length_b   1.000
_cell.length_c   1.000
_cell.angle_alpha   90.00
_cell.angle_beta   90.00
_cell.angle_gamma   90.00
#
_symmetry.space_group_name_H-M   'P 1'
#
loop_
_entity.id
_entity.type
_entity.pdbx_description
1 polymer ?
#
loop_
_entity_poly.entity_id
_entity_poly.type
_entity_poly.pdbx_seq_one_letter_code
_entity_poly.pdbx_strand_id
1 'polypeptide(L)'
;NMPNVERGMYDIAKLNPYVVEGGGGEVNIAGKHPNYNTVKIDGAVLNDVFGLADNGLPGDQAGTQPISLDAIEELQVAVSPFDVRQHGFTGGALNAVTRSGTNEFEASAYMYTKNEDYIGDYVEEDGTKNEYPEFSENVFGVRTGGPIIKDKMHYFVSLESSKKSTPNTVTIESGQAQSYDGGMDIVRVDSALTNKYGVNTGGYSSPLTTETPSLKFLAKVD
;
A
#
# COMPACT_ATOMS: atom_id res chain seq x y z
N ASN A 1 -16.38 -11.81 1.33
CA ASN A 1 -15.84 -10.48 0.96
C ASN A 1 -16.04 -9.55 2.13
N MET A 2 -14.96 -9.21 2.82
CA MET A 2 -14.99 -8.16 3.84
C MET A 2 -14.82 -6.81 3.14
N PRO A 3 -15.56 -5.77 3.54
CA PRO A 3 -15.34 -4.43 3.03
C PRO A 3 -13.94 -3.98 3.47
N ASN A 4 -13.12 -3.60 2.51
CA ASN A 4 -11.76 -3.17 2.73
C ASN A 4 -11.51 -1.96 1.81
N VAL A 5 -11.23 -0.81 2.40
CA VAL A 5 -11.12 0.46 1.68
C VAL A 5 -9.77 0.57 0.98
N GLU A 6 -8.69 0.13 1.63
CA GLU A 6 -7.33 0.24 1.10
C GLU A 6 -6.84 -1.05 0.43
N ARG A 7 -7.63 -2.14 0.51
CA ARG A 7 -7.28 -3.45 -0.03
C ARG A 7 -5.93 -3.96 0.46
N GLY A 8 -5.64 -3.65 1.72
CA GLY A 8 -4.42 -4.02 2.39
C GLY A 8 -4.55 -5.28 3.24
N MET A 9 -3.46 -6.03 3.34
CA MET A 9 -3.38 -7.17 4.27
C MET A 9 -3.51 -6.68 5.73
N TYR A 10 -3.02 -5.49 6.04
CA TYR A 10 -3.17 -4.87 7.36
C TYR A 10 -4.60 -4.48 7.70
N ASP A 11 -5.43 -4.10 6.72
CA ASP A 11 -6.84 -3.78 6.99
C ASP A 11 -7.61 -5.00 7.48
N ILE A 12 -7.27 -6.19 6.96
CA ILE A 12 -7.82 -7.43 7.49
C ILE A 12 -7.25 -7.73 8.87
N ALA A 13 -5.96 -7.49 9.07
CA ALA A 13 -5.32 -7.69 10.37
C ALA A 13 -5.94 -6.82 11.48
N LYS A 14 -6.37 -5.58 11.16
CA LYS A 14 -7.06 -4.66 12.08
C LYS A 14 -8.39 -5.18 12.62
N LEU A 15 -8.95 -6.24 12.03
CA LEU A 15 -10.12 -6.93 12.61
C LEU A 15 -9.77 -7.69 13.89
N ASN A 16 -8.49 -7.96 14.13
CA ASN A 16 -8.03 -8.54 15.37
C ASN A 16 -7.87 -7.42 16.43
N PRO A 17 -8.48 -7.56 17.62
CA PRO A 17 -8.46 -6.52 18.66
C PRO A 17 -7.05 -6.19 19.21
N TYR A 18 -6.06 -7.04 18.96
CA TYR A 18 -4.67 -6.78 19.32
C TYR A 18 -3.88 -6.02 18.25
N VAL A 19 -4.53 -5.68 17.12
CA VAL A 19 -3.93 -4.93 16.02
C VAL A 19 -4.54 -3.53 16.00
N VAL A 20 -3.71 -2.52 16.21
CA VAL A 20 -4.14 -1.13 16.33
C VAL A 20 -3.33 -0.27 15.37
N GLU A 21 -4.01 0.63 14.66
CA GLU A 21 -3.36 1.65 13.85
C GLU A 21 -2.90 2.82 14.71
N GLY A 22 -1.65 3.23 14.57
CA GLY A 22 -1.10 4.41 15.22
C GLY A 22 -1.40 5.70 14.46
N GLY A 23 -0.97 6.83 15.02
CA GLY A 23 -1.27 8.16 14.48
C GLY A 23 -0.63 8.49 13.12
N GLY A 24 0.39 7.73 12.71
CA GLY A 24 1.08 7.86 11.43
C GLY A 24 0.64 6.81 10.38
N GLY A 25 -0.39 6.00 10.68
CA GLY A 25 -0.81 4.92 9.80
C GLY A 25 -0.04 3.60 10.02
N GLU A 26 0.91 3.58 10.94
CA GLU A 26 1.65 2.38 11.31
C GLU A 26 0.75 1.36 12.03
N VAL A 27 0.92 0.08 11.71
CA VAL A 27 0.11 -1.02 12.26
C VAL A 27 0.83 -1.73 13.39
N ASN A 28 0.41 -1.45 14.62
CA ASN A 28 0.97 -1.98 15.85
C ASN A 28 0.28 -3.30 16.23
N ILE A 29 1.05 -4.36 16.51
CA ILE A 29 0.52 -5.62 17.02
C ILE A 29 0.93 -5.78 18.49
N ALA A 30 -0.03 -6.00 19.38
CA ALA A 30 0.17 -6.10 20.81
C ALA A 30 0.91 -4.86 21.41
N GLY A 31 0.64 -3.67 20.90
CA GLY A 31 1.27 -2.43 21.34
C GLY A 31 2.74 -2.28 20.95
N LYS A 32 3.24 -3.11 20.02
CA LYS A 32 4.61 -3.02 19.51
C LYS A 32 4.63 -2.39 18.14
N HIS A 33 5.63 -1.53 17.93
CA HIS A 33 5.89 -0.89 16.63
C HIS A 33 6.09 -1.94 15.52
N PRO A 34 5.68 -1.67 14.27
CA PRO A 34 5.78 -2.61 13.14
C PRO A 34 7.14 -3.26 12.95
N ASN A 35 8.23 -2.54 13.18
CA ASN A 35 9.60 -3.07 13.06
C ASN A 35 9.92 -4.24 14.04
N TYR A 36 9.10 -4.44 15.07
CA TYR A 36 9.21 -5.57 16.00
C TYR A 36 8.27 -6.73 15.65
N ASN A 37 7.47 -6.57 14.63
CA ASN A 37 6.59 -7.59 14.11
C ASN A 37 7.28 -8.36 12.98
N THR A 38 6.77 -9.53 12.66
CA THR A 38 7.19 -10.26 11.46
C THR A 38 5.99 -10.49 10.54
N VAL A 39 6.24 -10.31 9.26
CA VAL A 39 5.28 -10.64 8.22
C VAL A 39 5.82 -11.81 7.41
N LYS A 40 5.00 -12.82 7.21
CA LYS A 40 5.34 -14.02 6.45
C LYS A 40 4.32 -14.24 5.35
N ILE A 41 4.81 -14.73 4.22
CA ILE A 41 3.98 -15.24 3.13
C ILE A 41 4.37 -16.69 2.92
N ASP A 42 3.42 -17.62 3.08
CA ASP A 42 3.64 -19.06 3.05
C ASP A 42 4.83 -19.51 3.93
N GLY A 43 5.01 -18.84 5.09
CA GLY A 43 6.10 -19.10 6.03
C GLY A 43 7.43 -18.40 5.72
N ALA A 44 7.61 -17.83 4.54
CA ALA A 44 8.78 -17.02 4.22
C ALA A 44 8.68 -15.62 4.82
N VAL A 45 9.73 -15.19 5.53
CA VAL A 45 9.77 -13.84 6.14
C VAL A 45 9.94 -12.77 5.06
N LEU A 46 9.12 -11.73 5.13
CA LEU A 46 9.09 -10.64 4.17
C LEU A 46 9.26 -9.25 4.85
N ASN A 47 10.04 -9.20 5.89
CA ASN A 47 10.27 -7.94 6.58
C ASN A 47 11.19 -7.01 5.77
N ASP A 48 10.95 -5.70 5.89
CA ASP A 48 11.91 -4.70 5.44
C ASP A 48 13.13 -4.71 6.38
N VAL A 49 14.25 -5.25 5.89
CA VAL A 49 15.49 -5.37 6.67
C VAL A 49 16.22 -4.04 6.86
N PHE A 50 15.87 -3.02 6.09
CA PHE A 50 16.48 -1.69 6.18
C PHE A 50 15.73 -0.77 7.13
N GLY A 51 14.51 -1.12 7.55
CA GLY A 51 13.67 -0.31 8.44
C GLY A 51 13.23 1.02 7.82
N LEU A 52 13.11 1.06 6.50
CA LEU A 52 12.72 2.26 5.76
C LEU A 52 11.19 2.36 5.57
N ALA A 53 10.49 1.25 5.73
CA ALA A 53 9.05 1.17 5.58
C ALA A 53 8.34 1.31 6.93
N ASP A 54 7.34 2.16 7.02
CA ASP A 54 6.61 2.46 8.27
C ASP A 54 5.95 1.22 8.88
N ASN A 55 5.44 0.33 8.04
CA ASN A 55 4.80 -0.93 8.45
C ASN A 55 5.71 -2.15 8.33
N GLY A 56 6.99 -1.95 8.06
CA GLY A 56 7.97 -3.02 8.01
C GLY A 56 7.85 -3.96 6.81
N LEU A 57 7.12 -3.56 5.75
CA LEU A 57 6.94 -4.34 4.53
C LEU A 57 7.67 -3.72 3.34
N PRO A 58 8.29 -4.51 2.47
CA PRO A 58 8.82 -4.02 1.20
C PRO A 58 7.70 -3.40 0.35
N GLY A 59 7.96 -2.21 -0.20
CA GLY A 59 7.01 -1.47 -1.03
C GLY A 59 6.09 -0.52 -0.27
N ASP A 60 6.01 -0.61 1.05
CA ASP A 60 5.15 0.24 1.88
C ASP A 60 5.50 1.73 1.78
N GLN A 61 6.78 2.08 1.63
CA GLN A 61 7.23 3.45 1.34
C GLN A 61 6.56 4.07 0.10
N ALA A 62 6.26 3.23 -0.91
CA ALA A 62 5.57 3.65 -2.12
C ALA A 62 4.04 3.52 -1.97
N GLY A 63 3.52 3.15 -0.78
CA GLY A 63 2.10 2.91 -0.55
C GLY A 63 1.57 1.69 -1.31
N THR A 64 2.43 0.70 -1.57
CA THR A 64 2.05 -0.56 -2.23
C THR A 64 2.37 -1.76 -1.34
N GLN A 65 1.69 -2.87 -1.58
CA GLN A 65 1.90 -4.11 -0.84
C GLN A 65 2.54 -5.18 -1.72
N PRO A 66 3.32 -6.11 -1.14
CA PRO A 66 4.08 -7.08 -1.90
C PRO A 66 3.22 -8.14 -2.60
N ILE A 67 2.01 -8.38 -2.11
CA ILE A 67 1.10 -9.38 -2.66
C ILE A 67 -0.31 -8.80 -2.82
N SER A 68 -1.03 -9.28 -3.83
CA SER A 68 -2.46 -8.96 -3.99
C SER A 68 -3.30 -9.61 -2.89
N LEU A 69 -4.28 -8.89 -2.36
CA LEU A 69 -5.23 -9.43 -1.39
C LEU A 69 -6.02 -10.63 -1.93
N ASP A 70 -6.33 -10.61 -3.22
CA ASP A 70 -7.07 -11.70 -3.88
C ASP A 70 -6.24 -12.99 -4.04
N ALA A 71 -4.92 -12.90 -3.90
CA ALA A 71 -4.02 -14.05 -3.87
C ALA A 71 -3.91 -14.68 -2.47
N ILE A 72 -4.43 -14.02 -1.43
CA ILE A 72 -4.42 -14.52 -0.05
C ILE A 72 -5.66 -15.36 0.20
N GLU A 73 -5.47 -16.54 0.74
CA GLU A 73 -6.54 -17.44 1.18
C GLU A 73 -6.87 -17.20 2.65
N GLU A 74 -5.85 -17.14 3.48
CA GLU A 74 -5.97 -17.00 4.91
C GLU A 74 -4.92 -16.01 5.45
N LEU A 75 -5.33 -15.20 6.44
CA LEU A 75 -4.47 -14.31 7.17
C LEU A 75 -4.52 -14.64 8.66
N GLN A 76 -3.38 -15.07 9.18
CA GLN A 76 -3.24 -15.44 10.58
C GLN A 76 -2.47 -14.35 11.33
N VAL A 77 -3.04 -13.88 12.43
CA VAL A 77 -2.39 -12.95 13.36
C VAL A 77 -2.02 -13.71 14.62
N ALA A 78 -0.74 -13.89 14.87
CA ALA A 78 -0.23 -14.49 16.09
C ALA A 78 0.35 -13.44 17.02
N VAL A 79 -0.18 -13.35 18.23
CA VAL A 79 0.28 -12.43 19.26
C VAL A 79 1.09 -13.22 20.29
N SER A 80 2.38 -12.89 20.41
CA SER A 80 3.30 -13.53 21.36
C SER A 80 3.28 -15.07 21.30
N PRO A 81 3.51 -15.70 20.16
CA PRO A 81 3.49 -17.16 20.05
C PRO A 81 4.63 -17.78 20.87
N PHE A 82 4.32 -18.85 21.58
CA PHE A 82 5.29 -19.62 22.40
C PHE A 82 6.03 -20.70 21.58
N ASP A 83 5.77 -20.80 20.28
CA ASP A 83 6.42 -21.79 19.43
C ASP A 83 7.86 -21.39 19.14
N VAL A 84 8.82 -22.22 19.57
CA VAL A 84 10.27 -21.98 19.37
C VAL A 84 10.71 -21.95 17.91
N ARG A 85 9.87 -22.42 16.98
CA ARG A 85 10.09 -22.32 15.53
C ARG A 85 9.77 -20.92 14.99
N GLN A 86 9.03 -20.13 15.77
CA GLN A 86 8.71 -18.75 15.42
C GLN A 86 9.68 -17.83 16.12
N HIS A 87 10.54 -17.18 15.35
CA HIS A 87 11.61 -16.31 15.84
C HIS A 87 11.71 -15.03 14.99
N GLY A 88 12.53 -14.09 15.44
CA GLY A 88 12.84 -12.87 14.69
C GLY A 88 11.87 -11.71 14.95
N PHE A 89 11.01 -11.80 15.99
CA PHE A 89 10.10 -10.73 16.39
C PHE A 89 9.86 -10.73 17.90
N THR A 90 9.46 -9.58 18.43
CA THR A 90 9.08 -9.41 19.84
C THR A 90 7.66 -8.87 20.03
N GLY A 91 7.00 -8.54 18.92
CA GLY A 91 5.60 -8.12 18.84
C GLY A 91 4.70 -9.28 18.41
N GLY A 92 4.09 -9.12 17.25
CA GLY A 92 3.24 -10.12 16.64
C GLY A 92 3.80 -10.67 15.34
N ALA A 93 3.21 -11.77 14.88
CA ALA A 93 3.46 -12.34 13.57
C ALA A 93 2.19 -12.29 12.73
N LEU A 94 2.32 -11.76 11.52
CA LEU A 94 1.30 -11.80 10.48
C LEU A 94 1.71 -12.83 9.45
N ASN A 95 0.93 -13.88 9.28
CA ASN A 95 1.21 -14.92 8.28
C ASN A 95 0.10 -14.94 7.25
N ALA A 96 0.42 -14.61 6.01
CA ALA A 96 -0.47 -14.72 4.87
C ALA A 96 -0.22 -16.06 4.18
N VAL A 97 -1.28 -16.85 4.05
CA VAL A 97 -1.27 -18.10 3.29
C VAL A 97 -1.84 -17.80 1.90
N THR A 98 -1.07 -18.10 0.87
CA THR A 98 -1.51 -17.87 -0.50
C THR A 98 -2.45 -18.97 -0.96
N ARG A 99 -3.33 -18.61 -1.89
CA ARG A 99 -4.23 -19.58 -2.53
C ARG A 99 -3.46 -20.63 -3.29
N SER A 100 -4.02 -21.82 -3.31
CA SER A 100 -3.56 -22.95 -4.14
C SER A 100 -4.59 -23.28 -5.21
N GLY A 101 -4.17 -23.99 -6.23
CA GLY A 101 -5.08 -24.57 -7.21
C GLY A 101 -5.88 -25.73 -6.60
N THR A 102 -7.00 -26.05 -7.21
CA THR A 102 -7.87 -27.15 -6.81
C THR A 102 -8.13 -28.11 -8.00
N ASN A 103 -8.90 -29.16 -7.79
CA ASN A 103 -9.33 -30.05 -8.88
C ASN A 103 -10.37 -29.40 -9.81
N GLU A 104 -10.87 -28.24 -9.44
CA GLU A 104 -11.82 -27.48 -10.25
C GLU A 104 -11.11 -26.26 -10.84
N PHE A 105 -11.44 -25.96 -12.10
CA PHE A 105 -10.93 -24.75 -12.74
C PHE A 105 -11.69 -23.54 -12.21
N GLU A 106 -10.95 -22.59 -11.66
CA GLU A 106 -11.47 -21.32 -11.22
C GLU A 106 -10.75 -20.18 -11.93
N ALA A 107 -11.49 -19.18 -12.33
CA ALA A 107 -10.95 -17.93 -12.84
C ALA A 107 -11.79 -16.75 -12.38
N SER A 108 -11.16 -15.65 -12.06
CA SER A 108 -11.85 -14.40 -11.78
C SER A 108 -11.05 -13.22 -12.29
N ALA A 109 -11.77 -12.17 -12.68
CA ALA A 109 -11.21 -10.88 -13.00
C ALA A 109 -11.96 -9.82 -12.20
N TYR A 110 -11.25 -8.78 -11.78
CA TYR A 110 -11.82 -7.68 -11.02
C TYR A 110 -11.18 -6.36 -11.43
N MET A 111 -11.95 -5.30 -11.27
CA MET A 111 -11.51 -3.94 -11.47
C MET A 111 -12.07 -3.08 -10.35
N TYR A 112 -11.22 -2.24 -9.77
CA TYR A 112 -11.62 -1.24 -8.79
C TYR A 112 -11.10 0.11 -9.24
N THR A 113 -11.93 1.11 -9.09
CA THR A 113 -11.56 2.50 -9.31
C THR A 113 -12.05 3.34 -8.14
N LYS A 114 -11.25 4.30 -7.75
CA LYS A 114 -11.52 5.24 -6.67
C LYS A 114 -10.92 6.58 -7.06
N ASN A 115 -11.69 7.64 -6.94
CA ASN A 115 -11.25 9.00 -7.18
C ASN A 115 -12.02 9.98 -6.27
N GLU A 116 -11.66 11.24 -6.31
CA GLU A 116 -12.27 12.32 -5.54
C GLU A 116 -13.78 12.45 -5.80
N ASP A 117 -14.26 12.20 -7.01
CA ASP A 117 -15.67 12.30 -7.39
C ASP A 117 -16.59 11.40 -6.55
N TYR A 118 -16.06 10.30 -6.01
CA TYR A 118 -16.83 9.38 -5.16
C TYR A 118 -16.86 9.76 -3.68
N ILE A 119 -16.09 10.76 -3.25
CA ILE A 119 -16.00 11.14 -1.83
C ILE A 119 -16.89 12.32 -1.52
N GLY A 120 -17.04 13.27 -2.45
CA GLY A 120 -17.78 14.53 -2.23
C GLY A 120 -16.98 15.55 -1.41
N ASP A 121 -17.58 16.71 -1.19
CA ASP A 121 -16.96 17.84 -0.49
C ASP A 121 -16.79 17.52 1.01
N TYR A 122 -15.72 18.02 1.59
CA TYR A 122 -15.57 18.03 3.05
C TYR A 122 -15.86 19.42 3.61
N VAL A 123 -16.32 19.45 4.85
CA VAL A 123 -16.69 20.69 5.54
C VAL A 123 -15.71 20.92 6.67
N GLU A 124 -15.03 22.06 6.68
CA GLU A 124 -14.15 22.48 7.77
C GLU A 124 -14.96 22.89 9.01
N GLU A 125 -14.29 23.04 10.16
CA GLU A 125 -14.93 23.43 11.43
C GLU A 125 -15.64 24.80 11.35
N ASP A 126 -15.21 25.69 10.46
CA ASP A 126 -15.79 27.00 10.20
C ASP A 126 -17.03 26.95 9.29
N GLY A 127 -17.40 25.78 8.78
CA GLY A 127 -18.51 25.56 7.86
C GLY A 127 -18.16 25.76 6.38
N THR A 128 -16.90 26.03 6.04
CA THR A 128 -16.45 26.16 4.65
C THR A 128 -16.44 24.79 3.97
N LYS A 129 -17.05 24.71 2.79
CA LYS A 129 -17.01 23.53 1.95
C LYS A 129 -15.83 23.60 1.02
N ASN A 130 -15.00 22.56 1.06
CA ASN A 130 -13.87 22.41 0.17
C ASN A 130 -14.01 21.13 -0.66
N GLU A 131 -13.61 21.19 -1.92
CA GLU A 131 -13.48 20.02 -2.77
C GLU A 131 -12.32 19.14 -2.28
N TYR A 132 -12.49 17.84 -2.38
CA TYR A 132 -11.41 16.91 -2.03
C TYR A 132 -10.29 17.03 -3.07
N PRO A 133 -9.01 17.04 -2.66
CA PRO A 133 -7.89 17.11 -3.61
C PRO A 133 -7.94 15.97 -4.63
N GLU A 134 -7.60 16.26 -5.87
CA GLU A 134 -7.58 15.27 -6.95
C GLU A 134 -6.69 14.07 -6.60
N PHE A 135 -7.29 12.89 -6.53
CA PHE A 135 -6.57 11.64 -6.39
C PHE A 135 -7.24 10.56 -7.25
N SER A 136 -6.50 9.56 -7.65
CA SER A 136 -7.07 8.42 -8.33
C SER A 136 -6.36 7.12 -7.96
N GLU A 137 -7.12 6.05 -7.88
CA GLU A 137 -6.59 4.71 -7.70
C GLU A 137 -7.35 3.75 -8.61
N ASN A 138 -6.62 3.09 -9.50
CA ASN A 138 -7.16 2.10 -10.40
C ASN A 138 -6.43 0.78 -10.18
N VAL A 139 -7.19 -0.27 -9.93
CA VAL A 139 -6.67 -1.63 -9.72
C VAL A 139 -7.37 -2.56 -10.69
N PHE A 140 -6.59 -3.32 -11.44
CA PHE A 140 -7.08 -4.39 -12.29
C PHE A 140 -6.36 -5.68 -11.91
N GLY A 141 -7.12 -6.76 -11.71
CA GLY A 141 -6.55 -8.04 -11.36
C GLY A 141 -7.25 -9.20 -12.04
N VAL A 142 -6.48 -10.24 -12.27
CA VAL A 142 -6.95 -11.54 -12.75
C VAL A 142 -6.31 -12.64 -11.94
N ARG A 143 -7.06 -13.67 -11.66
CA ARG A 143 -6.54 -14.90 -11.05
C ARG A 143 -7.15 -16.11 -11.72
N THR A 144 -6.38 -17.18 -11.76
CA THR A 144 -6.82 -18.48 -12.25
C THR A 144 -6.15 -19.60 -11.50
N GLY A 145 -6.86 -20.67 -11.29
CA GLY A 145 -6.36 -21.88 -10.64
C GLY A 145 -7.07 -23.12 -11.19
N GLY A 146 -6.43 -24.26 -11.07
CA GLY A 146 -7.00 -25.51 -11.52
C GLY A 146 -6.00 -26.68 -11.53
N PRO A 147 -6.42 -27.85 -11.98
CA PRO A 147 -5.55 -29.02 -12.04
C PRO A 147 -4.66 -28.98 -13.28
N ILE A 148 -3.37 -29.21 -13.09
CA ILE A 148 -2.47 -29.62 -14.18
C ILE A 148 -2.62 -31.14 -14.40
N ILE A 149 -2.61 -31.88 -13.29
CA ILE A 149 -2.94 -33.31 -13.26
C ILE A 149 -3.96 -33.49 -12.16
N LYS A 150 -5.15 -33.96 -12.51
CA LYS A 150 -6.23 -34.16 -11.55
C LYS A 150 -5.78 -35.04 -10.38
N ASP A 151 -6.13 -34.60 -9.18
CA ASP A 151 -5.82 -35.25 -7.88
C ASP A 151 -4.32 -35.33 -7.54
N LYS A 152 -3.42 -34.68 -8.33
CA LYS A 152 -1.97 -34.79 -8.12
C LYS A 152 -1.21 -33.48 -8.22
N MET A 153 -1.59 -32.61 -9.11
CA MET A 153 -0.84 -31.39 -9.36
C MET A 153 -1.77 -30.24 -9.76
N HIS A 154 -1.69 -29.15 -9.06
CA HIS A 154 -2.53 -27.99 -9.28
C HIS A 154 -1.68 -26.75 -9.51
N TYR A 155 -2.26 -25.77 -10.18
CA TYR A 155 -1.63 -24.45 -10.36
C TYR A 155 -2.54 -23.36 -9.84
N PHE A 156 -1.91 -22.27 -9.40
CA PHE A 156 -2.57 -21.01 -9.12
C PHE A 156 -1.71 -19.87 -9.68
N VAL A 157 -2.34 -18.93 -10.37
CA VAL A 157 -1.70 -17.72 -10.92
C VAL A 157 -2.56 -16.51 -10.60
N SER A 158 -1.94 -15.46 -10.13
CA SER A 158 -2.55 -14.16 -9.88
C SER A 158 -1.69 -13.05 -10.46
N LEU A 159 -2.33 -12.10 -11.13
CA LEU A 159 -1.73 -10.88 -11.66
C LEU A 159 -2.58 -9.69 -11.23
N GLU A 160 -1.97 -8.70 -10.62
CA GLU A 160 -2.63 -7.43 -10.27
C GLU A 160 -1.77 -6.27 -10.75
N SER A 161 -2.39 -5.35 -11.47
CA SER A 161 -1.81 -4.06 -11.84
C SER A 161 -2.58 -2.95 -11.15
N SER A 162 -1.86 -2.07 -10.45
CA SER A 162 -2.46 -0.91 -9.82
C SER A 162 -1.70 0.37 -10.20
N LYS A 163 -2.44 1.46 -10.32
CA LYS A 163 -1.90 2.80 -10.48
C LYS A 163 -2.61 3.70 -9.47
N LYS A 164 -1.83 4.28 -8.56
CA LYS A 164 -2.29 5.25 -7.57
C LYS A 164 -1.70 6.61 -7.92
N SER A 165 -2.52 7.65 -7.95
CA SER A 165 -2.11 9.04 -8.07
C SER A 165 -2.56 9.76 -6.80
N THR A 166 -1.61 10.34 -6.08
CA THR A 166 -1.86 11.03 -4.82
C THR A 166 -1.37 12.47 -4.95
N PRO A 167 -2.19 13.48 -4.61
CA PRO A 167 -1.76 14.86 -4.65
C PRO A 167 -0.69 15.10 -3.57
N ASN A 168 0.32 15.85 -3.93
CA ASN A 168 1.25 16.38 -2.95
C ASN A 168 0.66 17.68 -2.41
N THR A 169 0.28 17.67 -1.13
CA THR A 169 -0.33 18.83 -0.46
C THR A 169 0.67 19.94 -0.14
N VAL A 170 1.96 19.67 -0.26
CA VAL A 170 3.01 20.67 -0.03
C VAL A 170 3.26 21.44 -1.33
N THR A 171 2.56 22.53 -1.51
CA THR A 171 2.79 23.49 -2.60
C THR A 171 3.30 24.81 -2.05
N ILE A 172 3.92 25.62 -2.89
CA ILE A 172 4.35 26.98 -2.52
C ILE A 172 3.13 27.84 -2.16
N GLU A 173 2.01 27.61 -2.85
CA GLU A 173 0.74 28.32 -2.63
C GLU A 173 0.09 27.92 -1.30
N SER A 174 0.33 26.73 -0.77
CA SER A 174 -0.18 26.30 0.55
C SER A 174 0.47 27.01 1.72
N GLY A 175 1.43 27.89 1.50
CA GLY A 175 2.16 28.61 2.54
C GLY A 175 3.16 27.76 3.34
N GLN A 176 3.13 26.46 3.20
CA GLN A 176 4.04 25.57 3.92
C GLN A 176 5.48 25.65 3.40
N ALA A 177 5.65 25.95 2.10
CA ALA A 177 6.97 26.18 1.53
C ALA A 177 7.49 27.62 1.76
N GLN A 178 6.65 28.54 2.23
CA GLN A 178 7.06 29.92 2.53
C GLN A 178 7.84 30.07 3.85
N SER A 179 7.90 29.04 4.67
CA SER A 179 8.66 29.07 5.92
C SER A 179 10.18 29.03 5.74
N TYR A 180 10.67 28.93 4.50
CA TYR A 180 12.08 29.09 4.20
C TYR A 180 12.40 30.59 4.04
N ASP A 181 12.60 31.25 5.17
CA ASP A 181 12.97 32.68 5.27
C ASP A 181 14.43 32.92 4.83
N GLY A 182 14.75 32.44 3.65
CA GLY A 182 16.05 32.69 2.99
C GLY A 182 16.03 33.78 1.95
N GLY A 183 14.91 34.47 1.76
CA GLY A 183 14.78 35.52 0.72
C GLY A 183 14.97 34.99 -0.70
N MET A 184 14.92 33.67 -0.89
CA MET A 184 15.10 33.05 -2.20
C MET A 184 13.75 33.03 -2.91
N ASP A 185 13.60 33.92 -3.86
CA ASP A 185 12.45 33.93 -4.75
C ASP A 185 12.50 32.69 -5.67
N ILE A 186 11.73 31.67 -5.32
CA ILE A 186 11.69 30.37 -6.04
C ILE A 186 11.33 30.61 -7.52
N VAL A 187 10.46 31.59 -7.80
CA VAL A 187 10.09 31.95 -9.17
C VAL A 187 11.31 32.45 -9.97
N ARG A 188 12.19 33.23 -9.33
CA ARG A 188 13.42 33.69 -9.98
C ARG A 188 14.44 32.60 -10.18
N VAL A 189 14.51 31.67 -9.20
CA VAL A 189 15.41 30.50 -9.30
C VAL A 189 14.93 29.56 -10.40
N ASP A 190 13.65 29.26 -10.45
CA ASP A 190 13.05 28.44 -11.52
C ASP A 190 13.27 29.07 -12.90
N SER A 191 12.96 30.37 -13.05
CA SER A 191 13.17 31.10 -14.27
C SER A 191 14.64 31.13 -14.69
N ALA A 192 15.55 31.29 -13.75
CA ALA A 192 16.99 31.28 -14.03
C ALA A 192 17.48 29.88 -14.46
N LEU A 193 17.03 28.83 -13.80
CA LEU A 193 17.38 27.44 -14.14
C LEU A 193 16.83 27.07 -15.52
N THR A 194 15.57 27.39 -15.78
CA THR A 194 14.92 27.06 -17.07
C THR A 194 15.47 27.89 -18.23
N ASN A 195 15.51 29.20 -18.06
CA ASN A 195 15.87 30.11 -19.20
C ASN A 195 17.37 30.17 -19.44
N LYS A 196 18.21 30.10 -18.41
CA LYS A 196 19.65 30.27 -18.54
C LYS A 196 20.40 28.96 -18.70
N TYR A 197 19.91 27.90 -18.08
CA TYR A 197 20.60 26.60 -18.04
C TYR A 197 19.82 25.48 -18.73
N GLY A 198 18.58 25.72 -19.19
CA GLY A 198 17.76 24.72 -19.86
C GLY A 198 17.32 23.56 -18.95
N VAL A 199 17.36 23.75 -17.63
CA VAL A 199 16.98 22.73 -16.64
C VAL A 199 15.47 22.77 -16.45
N ASN A 200 14.81 21.64 -16.71
CA ASN A 200 13.40 21.49 -16.37
C ASN A 200 13.27 21.20 -14.87
N THR A 201 12.74 22.15 -14.10
CA THR A 201 12.55 22.03 -12.65
C THR A 201 11.28 21.28 -12.27
N GLY A 202 10.42 20.92 -13.24
CA GLY A 202 9.14 20.28 -13.01
C GLY A 202 8.01 21.23 -12.61
N GLY A 203 8.30 22.52 -12.40
CA GLY A 203 7.30 23.53 -12.01
C GLY A 203 7.09 23.63 -10.49
N TYR A 204 6.46 24.71 -10.07
CA TYR A 204 6.19 25.01 -8.64
C TYR A 204 4.73 25.43 -8.37
N SER A 205 3.94 25.60 -9.42
CA SER A 205 2.60 26.21 -9.35
C SER A 205 1.44 25.24 -9.54
N SER A 206 1.71 23.97 -9.78
CA SER A 206 0.67 22.93 -9.88
C SER A 206 0.73 22.00 -8.69
N PRO A 207 -0.40 21.47 -8.25
CA PRO A 207 -0.36 20.36 -7.30
C PRO A 207 0.46 19.23 -7.94
N LEU A 208 1.62 18.95 -7.36
CA LEU A 208 2.46 17.85 -7.79
C LEU A 208 1.75 16.57 -7.40
N THR A 209 1.44 15.74 -8.36
CA THR A 209 0.90 14.41 -8.10
C THR A 209 2.01 13.37 -8.09
N THR A 210 2.01 12.52 -7.10
CA THR A 210 2.90 11.36 -7.04
C THR A 210 2.17 10.17 -7.63
N GLU A 211 2.69 9.64 -8.75
CA GLU A 211 2.16 8.42 -9.36
C GLU A 211 2.94 7.20 -8.85
N THR A 212 2.20 6.22 -8.36
CA THR A 212 2.75 4.94 -7.88
C THR A 212 2.16 3.80 -8.71
N PRO A 213 2.82 3.41 -9.82
CA PRO A 213 2.45 2.19 -10.53
C PRO A 213 2.96 0.96 -9.79
N SER A 214 2.17 -0.10 -9.72
CA SER A 214 2.55 -1.37 -9.10
C SER A 214 2.04 -2.54 -9.95
N LEU A 215 2.89 -3.56 -10.09
CA LEU A 215 2.55 -4.82 -10.74
C LEU A 215 2.91 -5.96 -9.79
N LYS A 216 1.92 -6.77 -9.43
CA LYS A 216 2.08 -7.92 -8.55
C LYS A 216 1.79 -9.19 -9.32
N PHE A 217 2.67 -10.15 -9.20
CA PHE A 217 2.54 -11.45 -9.84
C PHE A 217 2.84 -12.56 -8.84
N LEU A 218 1.96 -13.55 -8.79
CA LEU A 218 2.16 -14.78 -8.03
C LEU A 218 1.85 -15.97 -8.92
N ALA A 219 2.73 -16.96 -8.91
CA ALA A 219 2.48 -18.27 -9.49
C ALA A 219 2.89 -19.35 -8.50
N LYS A 220 2.03 -20.33 -8.31
CA LYS A 220 2.21 -21.45 -7.40
C LYS A 220 1.83 -22.75 -8.08
N VAL A 221 2.57 -23.79 -7.82
CA VAL A 221 2.27 -25.17 -8.24
C VAL A 221 2.41 -26.06 -7.02
N ASP A 222 1.43 -26.85 -6.77
CA ASP A 222 1.32 -27.77 -5.64
C ASP A 222 1.17 -29.21 -6.12
#